data_75458de5965c5005e1487e0cd9751bcc
#
_entry.id   75458de5965c5005e1487e0cd9751bcc
#
_cell.length_a   1.000
_cell.length_b   1.000
_cell.length_c   1.000
_cell.angle_alpha   90.00
_cell.angle_beta   90.00
_cell.angle_gamma   90.00
#
_symmetry.space_group_name_H-M   'P 1'
#
loop_
_entity.id
_entity.type
_entity.pdbx_description
1 polymer ?
#
loop_
_entity_poly.entity_id
_entity_poly.type
_entity_poly.pdbx_seq_one_letter_code
_entity_poly.pdbx_strand_id
1 'polypeptide(L)'
;MIESNKNQKSNRIVAPSEKSIDKSVFSNALRPEKLEDYVWQESIKKHLSVAISSSKIRKEPLDHILFYWPPWLWKTTLSNIISNEMWWNLRSTSWPAIEKQSDLISILSNIEEWDILFIDEIHRIKPQIEEILYTAMEDFTIDIMVWSWTWAQSVKLPLKKFSLIWATTRLSALSSPLRDRFWNILKLDFYSEKDLEKIISNNILKLWLDFPNFVLENISKKSRWTPRIANRLLKIVRDYSIIWKDLTDKKSIEEIFLDIWIDELWLDYLDKKYLNLILKNFSWWPVWLNTIASSIWEEESTIEDVVEPYLLQIWFIERSPRWRKITGIWIDYLTK
;
A
#
# COMPACT_ATOMS: atom_id res chain seq x y z
N MET A 1 18.90 -37.41 -16.34
CA MET A 1 19.01 -36.63 -15.09
C MET A 1 18.78 -35.16 -15.43
N ILE A 2 17.59 -34.70 -15.19
CA ILE A 2 17.23 -33.29 -15.34
C ILE A 2 17.04 -32.80 -13.89
N GLU A 3 18.08 -32.18 -13.35
CA GLU A 3 17.95 -31.52 -12.07
C GLU A 3 17.03 -30.31 -12.22
N SER A 4 15.90 -30.40 -11.57
CA SER A 4 14.93 -29.34 -11.47
C SER A 4 15.50 -28.18 -10.64
N ASN A 5 15.80 -27.08 -11.30
CA ASN A 5 16.16 -25.82 -10.69
C ASN A 5 14.92 -25.18 -10.01
N LYS A 6 14.50 -25.76 -8.88
CA LYS A 6 13.53 -25.19 -7.95
C LYS A 6 14.30 -24.26 -7.01
N ASN A 7 14.39 -22.97 -7.34
CA ASN A 7 14.55 -21.87 -6.38
C ASN A 7 15.12 -20.60 -7.05
N GLN A 8 14.41 -20.11 -8.04
CA GLN A 8 14.53 -18.69 -8.38
C GLN A 8 13.15 -18.03 -8.22
N LYS A 9 12.69 -17.90 -6.98
CA LYS A 9 11.79 -16.79 -6.65
C LYS A 9 12.61 -15.52 -6.82
N SER A 10 12.52 -14.91 -7.98
CA SER A 10 13.21 -13.65 -8.29
C SER A 10 12.88 -12.65 -7.18
N ASN A 11 13.90 -12.20 -6.47
CA ASN A 11 13.76 -11.14 -5.47
C ASN A 11 13.42 -9.86 -6.23
N ARG A 12 12.12 -9.59 -6.42
CA ARG A 12 11.67 -8.35 -7.05
C ARG A 12 12.14 -7.16 -6.23
N ILE A 13 13.05 -6.39 -6.79
CA ILE A 13 13.56 -5.18 -6.16
C ILE A 13 12.47 -4.10 -6.16
N VAL A 14 11.65 -4.07 -7.19
CA VAL A 14 10.58 -3.07 -7.39
C VAL A 14 9.20 -3.59 -6.97
N ALA A 15 9.09 -4.84 -6.47
CA ALA A 15 7.83 -5.37 -5.99
C ALA A 15 7.38 -4.66 -4.71
N PRO A 16 6.14 -4.19 -4.65
CA PRO A 16 5.62 -3.42 -3.52
C PRO A 16 5.20 -4.27 -2.32
N SER A 17 5.15 -5.61 -2.46
CA SER A 17 4.78 -6.50 -1.35
C SER A 17 5.87 -6.52 -0.27
N GLU A 18 5.49 -6.30 0.98
CA GLU A 18 6.36 -6.47 2.12
C GLU A 18 6.68 -7.96 2.31
N LYS A 19 7.86 -8.39 1.88
CA LYS A 19 8.44 -9.61 2.44
C LYS A 19 8.86 -9.31 3.87
N SER A 20 8.78 -10.30 4.75
CA SER A 20 9.12 -10.22 6.19
C SER A 20 10.51 -9.60 6.49
N ILE A 21 11.39 -9.54 5.49
CA ILE A 21 12.74 -8.95 5.54
C ILE A 21 12.69 -7.41 5.44
N ASP A 22 11.66 -6.82 4.84
CA ASP A 22 11.51 -5.35 4.71
C ASP A 22 10.96 -4.69 6.01
N LYS A 23 10.56 -5.49 7.00
CA LYS A 23 10.32 -5.06 8.39
C LYS A 23 11.63 -4.79 9.15
N SER A 24 12.71 -4.56 8.43
CA SER A 24 13.99 -4.22 9.05
C SER A 24 13.88 -2.88 9.78
N VAL A 25 14.66 -2.76 10.83
CA VAL A 25 14.87 -1.53 11.61
C VAL A 25 15.03 -0.29 10.72
N PHE A 26 15.61 -0.48 9.51
CA PHE A 26 15.82 0.55 8.51
C PHE A 26 14.51 1.15 7.97
N SER A 27 13.53 0.34 7.55
CA SER A 27 12.29 0.88 6.97
C SER A 27 11.41 1.58 8.00
N ASN A 28 11.48 1.15 9.26
CA ASN A 28 10.74 1.78 10.35
C ASN A 28 11.37 3.13 10.76
N ALA A 29 12.70 3.21 10.79
CA ALA A 29 13.42 4.44 11.12
C ALA A 29 13.18 5.58 10.11
N LEU A 30 12.84 5.25 8.87
CA LEU A 30 12.58 6.24 7.82
C LEU A 30 11.13 6.71 7.76
N ARG A 31 10.22 6.08 8.49
CA ARG A 31 8.82 6.52 8.52
C ARG A 31 8.67 7.83 9.30
N PRO A 32 7.84 8.76 8.82
CA PRO A 32 7.48 9.92 9.61
C PRO A 32 6.63 9.51 10.81
N GLU A 33 6.90 10.11 11.97
CA GLU A 33 6.17 9.84 13.21
C GLU A 33 5.11 10.91 13.50
N LYS A 34 5.26 12.12 12.94
CA LYS A 34 4.37 13.26 13.10
C LYS A 34 3.75 13.68 11.79
N LEU A 35 2.60 14.34 11.87
CA LEU A 35 1.90 14.86 10.70
C LEU A 35 2.69 15.98 10.01
N GLU A 36 3.48 16.75 10.75
CA GLU A 36 4.36 17.80 10.22
C GLU A 36 5.44 17.22 9.31
N ASP A 37 6.04 16.10 9.69
CA ASP A 37 7.10 15.43 8.94
C ASP A 37 6.58 14.67 7.71
N TYR A 38 5.27 14.53 7.62
CA TYR A 38 4.63 13.83 6.53
C TYR A 38 4.57 14.68 5.29
N VAL A 39 5.43 14.36 4.33
CA VAL A 39 5.51 15.07 3.04
C VAL A 39 4.43 14.50 2.14
N TRP A 40 3.34 15.21 1.93
CA TRP A 40 2.35 14.89 0.89
C TRP A 40 0.99 15.56 1.14
N GLN A 41 0.20 15.72 0.07
CA GLN A 41 -1.21 16.16 0.04
C GLN A 41 -1.63 17.11 1.17
N GLU A 42 -1.19 18.34 1.10
CA GLU A 42 -1.44 19.38 2.13
C GLU A 42 -2.93 19.53 2.49
N SER A 43 -3.84 19.28 1.54
CA SER A 43 -5.29 19.30 1.81
C SER A 43 -5.71 18.23 2.81
N ILE A 44 -5.20 17.00 2.66
CA ILE A 44 -5.49 15.87 3.56
C ILE A 44 -4.81 16.09 4.91
N LYS A 45 -3.57 16.58 4.93
CA LYS A 45 -2.88 16.94 6.17
C LYS A 45 -3.69 17.98 6.97
N LYS A 46 -4.14 19.03 6.31
CA LYS A 46 -4.97 20.07 6.93
C LYS A 46 -6.27 19.49 7.48
N HIS A 47 -6.96 18.63 6.70
CA HIS A 47 -8.19 17.99 7.13
C HIS A 47 -7.96 17.10 8.36
N LEU A 48 -6.95 16.25 8.34
CA LEU A 48 -6.58 15.38 9.47
C LEU A 48 -6.15 16.20 10.69
N SER A 49 -5.38 17.27 10.51
CA SER A 49 -4.97 18.16 11.61
C SER A 49 -6.19 18.78 12.31
N VAL A 50 -7.19 19.25 11.54
CA VAL A 50 -8.43 19.79 12.11
C VAL A 50 -9.22 18.69 12.84
N ALA A 51 -9.38 17.51 12.25
CA ALA A 51 -10.10 16.39 12.86
C ALA A 51 -9.45 15.96 14.18
N ILE A 52 -8.12 15.79 14.18
CA ILE A 52 -7.34 15.44 15.37
C ILE A 52 -7.47 16.51 16.47
N SER A 53 -7.28 17.79 16.10
CA SER A 53 -7.36 18.88 17.06
C SER A 53 -8.74 19.01 17.67
N SER A 54 -9.79 18.90 16.85
CA SER A 54 -11.17 19.00 17.32
C SER A 54 -11.57 17.83 18.23
N SER A 55 -11.14 16.61 17.91
CA SER A 55 -11.33 15.41 18.76
C SER A 55 -10.65 15.59 20.13
N LYS A 56 -9.41 16.09 20.17
CA LYS A 56 -8.69 16.41 21.42
C LYS A 56 -9.44 17.45 22.28
N ILE A 57 -9.97 18.51 21.65
CA ILE A 57 -10.70 19.57 22.36
C ILE A 57 -12.02 19.03 22.94
N ARG A 58 -12.78 18.26 22.15
CA ARG A 58 -14.05 17.68 22.58
C ARG A 58 -13.90 16.52 23.55
N LYS A 59 -12.70 15.93 23.65
CA LYS A 59 -12.44 14.69 24.38
C LYS A 59 -13.34 13.55 23.92
N GLU A 60 -13.39 13.35 22.62
CA GLU A 60 -14.17 12.33 21.95
C GLU A 60 -13.26 11.49 21.05
N PRO A 61 -13.62 10.24 20.73
CA PRO A 61 -12.88 9.47 19.74
C PRO A 61 -12.85 10.21 18.41
N LEU A 62 -11.82 9.99 17.63
CA LEU A 62 -11.73 10.49 16.28
C LEU A 62 -12.78 9.77 15.43
N ASP A 63 -13.48 10.51 14.57
CA ASP A 63 -14.42 9.93 13.63
C ASP A 63 -13.77 8.84 12.78
N HIS A 64 -14.55 7.82 12.40
CA HIS A 64 -14.04 6.73 11.60
C HIS A 64 -13.54 7.22 10.24
N ILE A 65 -12.35 6.77 9.84
CA ILE A 65 -11.67 7.22 8.62
C ILE A 65 -11.51 6.07 7.64
N LEU A 66 -11.89 6.30 6.39
CA LEU A 66 -11.63 5.41 5.28
C LEU A 66 -10.60 6.02 4.35
N PHE A 67 -9.44 5.38 4.24
CA PHE A 67 -8.47 5.70 3.22
C PHE A 67 -8.69 4.82 2.00
N TYR A 68 -8.80 5.40 0.82
CA TYR A 68 -8.78 4.65 -0.42
C TYR A 68 -7.77 5.22 -1.41
N TRP A 69 -7.11 4.36 -2.19
CA TRP A 69 -6.00 4.74 -3.04
C TRP A 69 -5.65 3.65 -4.05
N PRO A 70 -4.81 3.96 -5.05
CA PRO A 70 -4.07 2.97 -5.81
C PRO A 70 -3.16 2.12 -4.91
N PRO A 71 -2.85 0.86 -5.25
CA PRO A 71 -1.97 0.02 -4.46
C PRO A 71 -0.62 0.71 -4.19
N TRP A 72 0.05 0.36 -3.04
CA TRP A 72 1.44 0.66 -2.64
C TRP A 72 1.76 1.97 -1.91
N LEU A 73 0.79 2.73 -1.49
CA LEU A 73 1.02 3.89 -0.64
C LEU A 73 1.10 3.50 0.86
N TRP A 74 1.69 4.35 1.67
CA TRP A 74 2.02 4.12 3.08
C TRP A 74 0.78 4.13 4.00
N LYS A 75 -0.03 3.10 3.92
CA LYS A 75 -1.28 2.90 4.65
C LYS A 75 -1.09 2.96 6.16
N THR A 76 -0.25 2.08 6.64
CA THR A 76 0.06 1.91 8.05
C THR A 76 0.76 3.14 8.62
N THR A 77 1.47 3.92 7.79
CA THR A 77 2.19 5.12 8.28
C THR A 77 1.22 6.22 8.72
N LEU A 78 0.18 6.51 7.95
CA LEU A 78 -0.82 7.51 8.38
C LEU A 78 -1.55 7.08 9.65
N SER A 79 -1.89 5.80 9.79
CA SER A 79 -2.53 5.31 11.00
C SER A 79 -1.60 5.41 12.22
N ASN A 80 -0.30 5.15 12.05
CA ASN A 80 0.69 5.36 13.11
C ASN A 80 0.83 6.85 13.46
N ILE A 81 0.88 7.74 12.46
CA ILE A 81 0.95 9.19 12.70
C ILE A 81 -0.27 9.65 13.49
N ILE A 82 -1.49 9.25 13.10
CA ILE A 82 -2.72 9.60 13.80
C ILE A 82 -2.67 9.09 15.25
N SER A 83 -2.23 7.85 15.46
CA SER A 83 -2.07 7.27 16.79
C SER A 83 -1.07 8.06 17.64
N ASN A 84 0.09 8.38 17.09
CA ASN A 84 1.11 9.19 17.78
C ASN A 84 0.60 10.60 18.12
N GLU A 85 -0.08 11.27 17.17
CA GLU A 85 -0.66 12.58 17.38
C GLU A 85 -1.74 12.59 18.46
N MET A 86 -2.55 11.51 18.53
CA MET A 86 -3.62 11.37 19.52
C MET A 86 -3.12 10.84 20.87
N TRP A 87 -1.92 10.27 20.94
CA TRP A 87 -1.39 9.55 22.10
C TRP A 87 -2.22 8.32 22.48
N TRP A 88 -2.79 7.67 21.47
CA TRP A 88 -3.64 6.50 21.60
C TRP A 88 -2.93 5.26 21.06
N ASN A 89 -3.34 4.08 21.53
CA ASN A 89 -2.75 2.84 21.07
C ASN A 89 -3.30 2.48 19.68
N LEU A 90 -2.40 2.05 18.78
CA LEU A 90 -2.77 1.52 17.49
C LEU A 90 -2.81 -0.01 17.55
N ARG A 91 -3.98 -0.56 17.33
CA ARG A 91 -4.17 -2.00 17.09
C ARG A 91 -4.32 -2.23 15.61
N SER A 92 -3.32 -2.84 15.01
CA SER A 92 -3.37 -3.14 13.58
C SER A 92 -3.68 -4.60 13.34
N THR A 93 -4.63 -4.84 12.45
CA THR A 93 -4.96 -6.16 11.93
C THR A 93 -5.05 -6.12 10.43
N SER A 94 -4.90 -7.27 9.79
CA SER A 94 -5.11 -7.42 8.36
C SER A 94 -6.31 -8.32 8.11
N TRP A 95 -6.99 -8.09 6.99
CA TRP A 95 -8.18 -8.85 6.67
C TRP A 95 -7.98 -10.39 6.69
N PRO A 96 -6.87 -10.98 6.23
CA PRO A 96 -6.66 -12.42 6.33
C PRO A 96 -6.71 -12.98 7.75
N ALA A 97 -6.56 -12.12 8.77
CA ALA A 97 -6.65 -12.52 10.18
C ALA A 97 -8.11 -12.54 10.71
N ILE A 98 -9.08 -12.07 9.91
CA ILE A 98 -10.50 -11.99 10.30
C ILE A 98 -11.33 -12.90 9.36
N GLU A 99 -11.26 -14.19 9.58
CA GLU A 99 -12.00 -15.16 8.74
C GLU A 99 -13.44 -15.35 9.18
N LYS A 100 -13.71 -15.22 10.47
CA LYS A 100 -15.00 -15.48 11.11
C LYS A 100 -15.47 -14.28 11.92
N GLN A 101 -16.79 -14.22 12.17
CA GLN A 101 -17.39 -13.23 13.05
C GLN A 101 -16.74 -13.24 14.45
N SER A 102 -16.45 -14.43 15.00
CA SER A 102 -15.79 -14.60 16.28
C SER A 102 -14.46 -13.88 16.39
N ASP A 103 -13.70 -13.81 15.31
CA ASP A 103 -12.37 -13.18 15.30
C ASP A 103 -12.52 -11.67 15.45
N LEU A 104 -13.46 -11.08 14.70
CA LEU A 104 -13.77 -9.66 14.80
C LEU A 104 -14.34 -9.31 16.20
N ILE A 105 -15.27 -10.10 16.71
CA ILE A 105 -15.84 -9.93 18.05
C ILE A 105 -14.72 -9.96 19.10
N SER A 106 -13.81 -10.91 19.01
CA SER A 106 -12.66 -10.99 19.92
C SER A 106 -11.77 -9.75 19.86
N ILE A 107 -11.49 -9.25 18.66
CA ILE A 107 -10.71 -8.02 18.49
C ILE A 107 -11.43 -6.83 19.13
N LEU A 108 -12.72 -6.63 18.80
CA LEU A 108 -13.51 -5.50 19.28
C LEU A 108 -13.74 -5.54 20.79
N SER A 109 -13.95 -6.73 21.37
CA SER A 109 -14.15 -6.89 22.82
C SER A 109 -12.89 -6.56 23.65
N ASN A 110 -11.72 -6.66 23.03
CA ASN A 110 -10.43 -6.36 23.68
C ASN A 110 -9.96 -4.92 23.41
N ILE A 111 -10.74 -4.11 22.71
CA ILE A 111 -10.41 -2.69 22.46
C ILE A 111 -10.53 -1.92 23.78
N GLU A 112 -9.51 -1.12 24.06
CA GLU A 112 -9.53 -0.17 25.16
C GLU A 112 -10.16 1.17 24.73
N GLU A 113 -10.57 1.98 25.71
CA GLU A 113 -11.11 3.30 25.43
C GLU A 113 -10.05 4.17 24.73
N TRP A 114 -10.47 4.80 23.63
CA TRP A 114 -9.62 5.64 22.77
C TRP A 114 -8.60 4.89 21.89
N ASP A 115 -8.61 3.54 21.88
CA ASP A 115 -7.78 2.79 20.94
C ASP A 115 -8.16 3.12 19.47
N ILE A 116 -7.18 3.04 18.61
CA ILE A 116 -7.38 3.11 17.15
C ILE A 116 -7.25 1.71 16.59
N LEU A 117 -8.31 1.21 15.98
CA LEU A 117 -8.28 -0.04 15.23
C LEU A 117 -7.99 0.24 13.75
N PHE A 118 -6.88 -0.27 13.26
CA PHE A 118 -6.52 -0.21 11.84
C PHE A 118 -6.74 -1.54 11.17
N ILE A 119 -7.56 -1.57 10.09
CA ILE A 119 -7.79 -2.76 9.28
C ILE A 119 -7.34 -2.51 7.85
N ASP A 120 -6.39 -3.31 7.36
CA ASP A 120 -5.90 -3.24 5.99
C ASP A 120 -6.67 -4.17 5.05
N GLU A 121 -6.84 -3.73 3.80
CA GLU A 121 -7.44 -4.50 2.69
C GLU A 121 -8.89 -4.98 2.92
N ILE A 122 -9.74 -4.12 3.44
CA ILE A 122 -11.13 -4.42 3.80
C ILE A 122 -12.00 -4.90 2.63
N HIS A 123 -11.60 -4.68 1.39
CA HIS A 123 -12.39 -5.07 0.20
C HIS A 123 -12.64 -6.59 0.06
N ARG A 124 -12.09 -7.40 0.96
CA ARG A 124 -12.33 -8.86 1.04
C ARG A 124 -13.33 -9.24 2.13
N ILE A 125 -13.99 -8.25 2.78
CA ILE A 125 -14.91 -8.51 3.89
C ILE A 125 -16.11 -9.34 3.44
N LYS A 126 -16.48 -10.32 4.28
CA LYS A 126 -17.71 -11.09 4.08
C LYS A 126 -18.90 -10.26 4.59
N PRO A 127 -20.06 -10.25 3.91
CA PRO A 127 -21.24 -9.47 4.32
C PRO A 127 -21.64 -9.67 5.79
N GLN A 128 -21.57 -10.90 6.28
CA GLN A 128 -21.91 -11.25 7.66
C GLN A 128 -21.01 -10.57 8.71
N ILE A 129 -19.75 -10.30 8.36
CA ILE A 129 -18.80 -9.61 9.25
C ILE A 129 -19.00 -8.11 9.14
N GLU A 130 -19.40 -7.63 7.96
CA GLU A 130 -19.72 -6.24 7.72
C GLU A 130 -20.87 -5.76 8.60
N GLU A 131 -21.90 -6.59 8.81
CA GLU A 131 -23.05 -6.29 9.69
C GLU A 131 -22.65 -6.01 11.15
N ILE A 132 -21.67 -6.75 11.68
CA ILE A 132 -21.17 -6.51 13.05
C ILE A 132 -20.50 -5.14 13.14
N LEU A 133 -19.81 -4.73 12.09
CA LEU A 133 -19.14 -3.43 12.08
C LEU A 133 -20.12 -2.27 12.04
N TYR A 134 -21.31 -2.45 11.47
CA TYR A 134 -22.33 -1.38 11.47
C TYR A 134 -22.71 -0.95 12.88
N THR A 135 -23.09 -1.91 13.73
CA THR A 135 -23.47 -1.63 15.11
C THR A 135 -22.29 -1.22 15.98
N ALA A 136 -21.11 -1.80 15.72
CA ALA A 136 -19.88 -1.44 16.43
C ALA A 136 -19.43 0.00 16.14
N MET A 137 -19.64 0.52 14.93
CA MET A 137 -19.25 1.87 14.55
C MET A 137 -20.24 2.94 14.98
N GLU A 138 -21.54 2.64 14.91
CA GLU A 138 -22.61 3.62 15.26
C GLU A 138 -22.90 3.65 16.75
N ASP A 139 -23.19 2.48 17.31
CA ASP A 139 -23.73 2.35 18.66
C ASP A 139 -22.67 1.90 19.69
N PHE A 140 -21.46 1.59 19.25
CA PHE A 140 -20.45 0.94 20.10
C PHE A 140 -21.00 -0.30 20.80
N THR A 141 -21.74 -1.13 20.06
CA THR A 141 -22.33 -2.38 20.55
C THR A 141 -22.16 -3.48 19.53
N ILE A 142 -22.15 -4.72 20.00
CA ILE A 142 -22.18 -5.91 19.15
C ILE A 142 -23.38 -6.78 19.57
N ASP A 143 -24.17 -7.21 18.58
CA ASP A 143 -25.24 -8.18 18.80
C ASP A 143 -24.68 -9.60 18.69
N ILE A 144 -24.71 -10.34 19.82
CA ILE A 144 -24.25 -11.73 19.89
C ILE A 144 -25.46 -12.63 20.01
N MET A 145 -25.62 -13.59 19.10
CA MET A 145 -26.65 -14.62 19.21
C MET A 145 -26.16 -15.72 20.14
N VAL A 146 -26.80 -15.81 21.31
CA VAL A 146 -26.56 -16.89 22.26
C VAL A 146 -27.61 -17.95 22.05
N TRP A 147 -27.19 -19.15 21.71
CA TRP A 147 -28.07 -20.33 21.56
C TRP A 147 -28.19 -21.04 22.90
N SER A 148 -29.37 -21.02 23.48
CA SER A 148 -29.77 -21.95 24.52
C SER A 148 -30.66 -23.03 23.90
N TRP A 149 -30.78 -24.19 24.54
CA TRP A 149 -31.42 -25.38 24.00
C TRP A 149 -32.86 -25.19 23.42
N THR A 150 -33.53 -24.09 23.76
CA THR A 150 -34.90 -23.82 23.36
C THR A 150 -35.14 -22.47 22.69
N TRP A 151 -34.21 -21.49 22.83
CA TRP A 151 -34.41 -20.11 22.37
C TRP A 151 -33.12 -19.49 21.88
N ALA A 152 -33.17 -18.83 20.72
CA ALA A 152 -32.10 -17.93 20.29
C ALA A 152 -32.37 -16.55 20.90
N GLN A 153 -31.43 -16.04 21.70
CA GLN A 153 -31.54 -14.69 22.29
C GLN A 153 -30.36 -13.83 21.80
N SER A 154 -30.69 -12.64 21.29
CA SER A 154 -29.70 -11.63 20.98
C SER A 154 -29.27 -10.91 22.26
N VAL A 155 -28.01 -10.88 22.56
CA VAL A 155 -27.40 -10.13 23.68
C VAL A 155 -26.55 -9.02 23.11
N LYS A 156 -26.84 -7.78 23.50
CA LYS A 156 -26.01 -6.62 23.14
C LYS A 156 -24.80 -6.52 24.05
N LEU A 157 -23.62 -6.66 23.48
CA LEU A 157 -22.35 -6.45 24.18
C LEU A 157 -21.90 -4.99 23.96
N PRO A 158 -21.82 -4.16 25.01
CA PRO A 158 -21.31 -2.82 24.87
C PRO A 158 -19.80 -2.84 24.62
N LEU A 159 -19.32 -1.99 23.73
CA LEU A 159 -17.92 -1.77 23.42
C LEU A 159 -17.44 -0.46 24.03
N LYS A 160 -16.16 -0.37 24.34
CA LYS A 160 -15.52 0.91 24.65
C LYS A 160 -15.46 1.77 23.39
N LYS A 161 -15.50 3.10 23.54
CA LYS A 161 -15.43 4.02 22.40
C LYS A 161 -14.06 3.96 21.76
N PHE A 162 -14.00 3.73 20.45
CA PHE A 162 -12.77 3.58 19.67
C PHE A 162 -12.90 4.31 18.33
N SER A 163 -11.76 4.50 17.69
CA SER A 163 -11.71 5.03 16.32
C SER A 163 -11.32 3.92 15.35
N LEU A 164 -12.00 3.85 14.20
CA LEU A 164 -11.71 2.87 13.17
C LEU A 164 -11.05 3.57 11.98
N ILE A 165 -9.89 3.09 11.60
CA ILE A 165 -9.19 3.53 10.38
C ILE A 165 -9.14 2.35 9.42
N TRP A 166 -9.70 2.54 8.25
CA TRP A 166 -9.73 1.53 7.22
C TRP A 166 -8.96 1.93 6.00
N ALA A 167 -8.45 0.90 5.36
CA ALA A 167 -7.65 1.03 4.20
C ALA A 167 -8.13 0.09 3.09
N THR A 168 -8.36 0.62 1.87
CA THR A 168 -8.79 -0.18 0.72
C THR A 168 -8.17 0.31 -0.60
N THR A 169 -7.87 -0.63 -1.49
CA THR A 169 -7.54 -0.31 -2.88
C THR A 169 -8.77 -0.28 -3.78
N ARG A 170 -9.91 -0.81 -3.31
CA ARG A 170 -11.15 -0.99 -4.10
C ARG A 170 -12.35 -0.43 -3.34
N LEU A 171 -12.56 0.89 -3.43
CA LEU A 171 -13.71 1.54 -2.77
C LEU A 171 -15.05 0.96 -3.25
N SER A 172 -15.15 0.57 -4.52
CA SER A 172 -16.36 -0.01 -5.11
C SER A 172 -16.73 -1.39 -4.56
N ALA A 173 -15.80 -2.08 -3.91
CA ALA A 173 -16.06 -3.37 -3.29
C ALA A 173 -16.72 -3.29 -1.92
N LEU A 174 -16.78 -2.09 -1.33
CA LEU A 174 -17.51 -1.84 -0.08
C LEU A 174 -18.97 -1.57 -0.37
N SER A 175 -19.85 -2.10 0.48
CA SER A 175 -21.29 -1.80 0.40
C SER A 175 -21.57 -0.31 0.63
N SER A 176 -22.66 0.21 0.06
CA SER A 176 -23.06 1.61 0.27
C SER A 176 -23.32 1.89 1.76
N PRO A 177 -24.06 1.04 2.50
CA PRO A 177 -24.32 1.27 3.92
C PRO A 177 -23.04 1.38 4.76
N LEU A 178 -22.00 0.63 4.41
CA LEU A 178 -20.73 0.71 5.13
C LEU A 178 -19.96 1.98 4.81
N ARG A 179 -19.96 2.40 3.55
CA ARG A 179 -19.31 3.65 3.15
C ARG A 179 -19.94 4.87 3.83
N ASP A 180 -21.26 4.87 3.96
CA ASP A 180 -22.01 5.99 4.55
C ASP A 180 -21.73 6.18 6.06
N ARG A 181 -21.15 5.18 6.72
CA ARG A 181 -20.71 5.24 8.13
C ARG A 181 -19.36 5.89 8.35
N PHE A 182 -18.61 6.13 7.27
CA PHE A 182 -17.35 6.87 7.34
C PHE A 182 -17.58 8.35 7.06
N TRP A 183 -17.45 9.19 8.07
CA TRP A 183 -17.49 10.64 7.92
C TRP A 183 -16.33 11.18 7.09
N ASN A 184 -15.20 10.51 7.16
CA ASN A 184 -13.97 10.90 6.48
C ASN A 184 -13.55 9.85 5.48
N ILE A 185 -13.90 10.05 4.19
CA ILE A 185 -13.42 9.21 3.08
C ILE A 185 -12.34 10.00 2.34
N LEU A 186 -11.09 9.60 2.55
CA LEU A 186 -9.93 10.32 2.05
C LEU A 186 -9.26 9.56 0.91
N LYS A 187 -9.26 10.19 -0.28
CA LYS A 187 -8.57 9.66 -1.46
C LYS A 187 -7.10 10.04 -1.39
N LEU A 188 -6.26 9.03 -1.41
CA LEU A 188 -4.82 9.23 -1.47
C LEU A 188 -4.35 9.08 -2.92
N ASP A 189 -3.59 10.06 -3.43
CA ASP A 189 -3.05 10.04 -4.79
C ASP A 189 -1.57 9.64 -4.79
N PHE A 190 -0.97 9.45 -5.95
CA PHE A 190 0.45 9.20 -6.09
C PHE A 190 1.28 10.44 -5.71
N TYR A 191 2.49 10.22 -5.27
CA TYR A 191 3.43 11.27 -4.93
C TYR A 191 3.97 11.95 -6.20
N SER A 192 4.18 13.26 -6.13
CA SER A 192 4.95 13.94 -7.18
C SER A 192 6.45 13.63 -7.04
N GLU A 193 7.20 13.77 -8.12
CA GLU A 193 8.67 13.62 -8.06
C GLU A 193 9.28 14.55 -7.01
N LYS A 194 8.80 15.79 -6.91
CA LYS A 194 9.26 16.77 -5.93
C LYS A 194 8.99 16.35 -4.48
N ASP A 195 7.84 15.71 -4.22
CA ASP A 195 7.55 15.20 -2.88
C ASP A 195 8.45 14.01 -2.54
N LEU A 196 8.72 13.15 -3.51
CA LEU A 196 9.65 12.03 -3.32
C LEU A 196 11.09 12.51 -3.11
N GLU A 197 11.54 13.55 -3.82
CA GLU A 197 12.84 14.18 -3.56
C GLU A 197 12.94 14.70 -2.13
N LYS A 198 11.89 15.38 -1.61
CA LYS A 198 11.85 15.82 -0.22
C LYS A 198 11.92 14.65 0.76
N ILE A 199 11.16 13.58 0.51
CA ILE A 199 11.19 12.37 1.35
C ILE A 199 12.59 11.76 1.35
N ILE A 200 13.21 11.60 0.18
CA ILE A 200 14.56 11.04 0.04
C ILE A 200 15.58 11.93 0.75
N SER A 201 15.49 13.25 0.57
CA SER A 201 16.37 14.22 1.24
C SER A 201 16.27 14.10 2.77
N ASN A 202 15.06 14.07 3.32
CA ASN A 202 14.84 13.88 4.75
C ASN A 202 15.41 12.54 5.25
N ASN A 203 15.27 11.50 4.45
CA ASN A 203 15.76 10.17 4.81
C ASN A 203 17.28 10.06 4.71
N ILE A 204 17.92 10.74 3.77
CA ILE A 204 19.39 10.86 3.67
C ILE A 204 19.93 11.52 4.93
N LEU A 205 19.32 12.62 5.39
CA LEU A 205 19.71 13.29 6.64
C LEU A 205 19.54 12.36 7.86
N LYS A 206 18.43 11.63 7.96
CA LYS A 206 18.22 10.66 9.05
C LYS A 206 19.24 9.52 9.06
N LEU A 207 19.76 9.17 7.91
CA LEU A 207 20.76 8.09 7.74
C LEU A 207 22.20 8.58 7.81
N TRP A 208 22.42 9.89 8.00
CA TRP A 208 23.76 10.49 8.01
C TRP A 208 24.54 10.21 6.72
N LEU A 209 23.84 10.21 5.58
CA LEU A 209 24.44 10.01 4.26
C LEU A 209 24.68 11.38 3.61
N ASP A 210 25.71 11.45 2.77
CA ASP A 210 25.99 12.62 1.96
C ASP A 210 25.97 12.20 0.48
N PHE A 211 24.85 12.47 -0.19
CA PHE A 211 24.66 12.15 -1.59
C PHE A 211 24.45 13.41 -2.43
N PRO A 212 25.05 13.49 -3.61
CA PRO A 212 24.80 14.59 -4.55
C PRO A 212 23.33 14.66 -4.99
N ASN A 213 22.84 15.87 -5.33
CA ASN A 213 21.46 16.08 -5.74
C ASN A 213 20.99 15.21 -6.92
N PHE A 214 21.88 14.89 -7.86
CA PHE A 214 21.53 14.03 -8.99
C PHE A 214 21.13 12.60 -8.56
N VAL A 215 21.63 12.11 -7.41
CA VAL A 215 21.25 10.82 -6.84
C VAL A 215 19.79 10.85 -6.39
N LEU A 216 19.39 11.95 -5.72
CA LEU A 216 18.02 12.15 -5.26
C LEU A 216 17.04 12.20 -6.45
N GLU A 217 17.40 13.00 -7.48
CA GLU A 217 16.61 13.10 -8.71
C GLU A 217 16.44 11.75 -9.42
N ASN A 218 17.52 10.96 -9.50
CA ASN A 218 17.45 9.64 -10.14
C ASN A 218 16.59 8.66 -9.33
N ILE A 219 16.72 8.64 -8.00
CA ILE A 219 15.90 7.77 -7.16
C ILE A 219 14.44 8.19 -7.24
N SER A 220 14.12 9.50 -7.17
CA SER A 220 12.74 9.98 -7.21
C SER A 220 12.05 9.61 -8.52
N LYS A 221 12.72 9.82 -9.65
CA LYS A 221 12.23 9.44 -10.98
C LYS A 221 11.96 7.94 -11.09
N LYS A 222 12.86 7.09 -10.56
CA LYS A 222 12.77 5.63 -10.66
C LYS A 222 11.91 4.97 -9.58
N SER A 223 11.28 5.74 -8.69
CA SER A 223 10.50 5.24 -7.55
C SER A 223 9.03 4.94 -7.84
N ARG A 224 8.60 5.04 -9.10
CA ARG A 224 7.21 4.78 -9.52
C ARG A 224 6.19 5.53 -8.65
N TRP A 225 6.48 6.79 -8.35
CA TRP A 225 5.64 7.68 -7.53
C TRP A 225 5.27 7.14 -6.13
N THR A 226 6.10 6.22 -5.60
CA THR A 226 5.84 5.61 -4.29
C THR A 226 7.02 5.73 -3.34
N PRO A 227 6.82 6.19 -2.10
CA PRO A 227 7.90 6.34 -1.13
C PRO A 227 8.53 5.01 -0.71
N ARG A 228 7.78 3.92 -0.78
CA ARG A 228 8.29 2.58 -0.46
C ARG A 228 9.39 2.15 -1.42
N ILE A 229 9.16 2.35 -2.73
CA ILE A 229 10.16 2.05 -3.75
C ILE A 229 11.34 3.03 -3.63
N ALA A 230 11.07 4.33 -3.42
CA ALA A 230 12.10 5.33 -3.21
C ALA A 230 13.06 4.93 -2.07
N ASN A 231 12.53 4.54 -0.91
CA ASN A 231 13.34 4.11 0.23
C ASN A 231 14.10 2.81 -0.04
N ARG A 232 13.53 1.91 -0.81
CA ARG A 232 14.21 0.68 -1.22
C ARG A 232 15.38 0.97 -2.15
N LEU A 233 15.18 1.85 -3.13
CA LEU A 233 16.26 2.29 -4.02
C LEU A 233 17.35 3.05 -3.23
N LEU A 234 16.96 3.93 -2.30
CA LEU A 234 17.90 4.61 -1.42
C LEU A 234 18.76 3.62 -0.63
N LYS A 235 18.15 2.56 -0.09
CA LYS A 235 18.90 1.51 0.61
C LYS A 235 19.89 0.82 -0.31
N ILE A 236 19.49 0.47 -1.52
CA ILE A 236 20.38 -0.17 -2.50
C ILE A 236 21.55 0.75 -2.85
N VAL A 237 21.25 2.00 -3.21
CA VAL A 237 22.27 3.00 -3.55
C VAL A 237 23.27 3.19 -2.39
N ARG A 238 22.76 3.24 -1.15
CA ARG A 238 23.62 3.29 0.05
C ARG A 238 24.54 2.06 0.14
N ASP A 239 23.99 0.86 -0.05
CA ASP A 239 24.77 -0.38 0.08
C ASP A 239 25.86 -0.45 -0.99
N TYR A 240 25.57 -0.01 -2.23
CA TYR A 240 26.57 0.12 -3.30
C TYR A 240 27.62 1.20 -2.97
N SER A 241 27.23 2.35 -2.43
CA SER A 241 28.17 3.42 -2.09
C SER A 241 29.19 2.99 -1.01
N ILE A 242 28.81 2.11 -0.10
CA ILE A 242 29.71 1.56 0.92
C ILE A 242 30.78 0.66 0.31
N ILE A 243 30.42 -0.10 -0.73
CA ILE A 243 31.34 -1.07 -1.34
C ILE A 243 32.22 -0.41 -2.41
N TRP A 244 31.64 0.43 -3.26
CA TRP A 244 32.31 0.97 -4.47
C TRP A 244 32.83 2.40 -4.28
N LYS A 245 32.59 3.04 -3.17
CA LYS A 245 33.12 4.32 -2.67
C LYS A 245 32.82 5.60 -3.43
N ASP A 246 32.43 5.61 -4.71
CA ASP A 246 32.26 6.86 -5.46
C ASP A 246 30.96 6.94 -6.23
N LEU A 247 29.98 7.65 -5.66
CA LEU A 247 28.80 8.16 -6.38
C LEU A 247 29.09 9.57 -6.92
N THR A 248 30.25 9.78 -7.52
CA THR A 248 30.67 11.11 -7.99
C THR A 248 30.08 11.46 -9.35
N ASP A 249 29.74 10.45 -10.15
CA ASP A 249 29.26 10.62 -11.51
C ASP A 249 27.84 10.07 -11.72
N LYS A 250 27.08 10.74 -12.63
CA LYS A 250 25.75 10.25 -13.06
C LYS A 250 25.82 8.83 -13.63
N LYS A 251 26.93 8.46 -14.27
CA LYS A 251 27.13 7.12 -14.83
C LYS A 251 27.14 6.04 -13.75
N SER A 252 27.78 6.29 -12.61
CA SER A 252 27.87 5.32 -11.51
C SER A 252 26.48 4.94 -10.98
N ILE A 253 25.55 5.89 -10.89
CA ILE A 253 24.19 5.58 -10.44
C ILE A 253 23.36 4.86 -11.50
N GLU A 254 23.59 5.16 -12.78
CA GLU A 254 22.96 4.45 -13.89
C GLU A 254 23.42 3.00 -13.95
N GLU A 255 24.72 2.73 -13.75
CA GLU A 255 25.28 1.38 -13.65
C GLU A 255 24.63 0.60 -12.49
N ILE A 256 24.47 1.21 -11.31
CA ILE A 256 23.77 0.58 -10.19
C ILE A 256 22.33 0.20 -10.59
N PHE A 257 21.60 1.08 -11.27
CA PHE A 257 20.25 0.77 -11.70
C PHE A 257 20.19 -0.33 -12.78
N LEU A 258 21.17 -0.38 -13.67
CA LEU A 258 21.30 -1.47 -14.64
C LEU A 258 21.57 -2.82 -13.96
N ASP A 259 22.46 -2.85 -12.97
CA ASP A 259 22.75 -4.05 -12.18
C ASP A 259 21.53 -4.63 -11.48
N ILE A 260 20.60 -3.78 -11.09
CA ILE A 260 19.34 -4.20 -10.47
C ILE A 260 18.19 -4.35 -11.46
N TRP A 261 18.49 -4.38 -12.77
CA TRP A 261 17.54 -4.61 -13.86
C TRP A 261 16.44 -3.54 -14.00
N ILE A 262 16.69 -2.32 -13.58
CA ILE A 262 15.81 -1.17 -13.77
C ILE A 262 16.31 -0.38 -14.98
N ASP A 263 15.46 -0.26 -16.01
CA ASP A 263 15.78 0.51 -17.21
C ASP A 263 15.42 2.02 -17.09
N GLU A 264 15.56 2.72 -18.20
CA GLU A 264 15.24 4.14 -18.28
C GLU A 264 13.77 4.45 -18.00
N LEU A 265 12.86 3.51 -18.33
CA LEU A 265 11.43 3.60 -18.06
C LEU A 265 11.02 2.89 -16.76
N TRP A 266 11.98 2.57 -15.90
CA TRP A 266 11.75 1.97 -14.57
C TRP A 266 11.00 0.63 -14.61
N LEU A 267 11.05 -0.06 -15.76
CA LEU A 267 10.48 -1.37 -15.94
C LEU A 267 11.38 -2.43 -15.32
N ASP A 268 10.80 -3.28 -14.48
CA ASP A 268 11.49 -4.44 -13.96
C ASP A 268 11.39 -5.65 -14.90
N TYR A 269 12.04 -6.73 -14.53
CA TYR A 269 12.02 -7.97 -15.31
C TYR A 269 10.60 -8.49 -15.59
N LEU A 270 9.68 -8.38 -14.62
CA LEU A 270 8.33 -8.91 -14.78
C LEU A 270 7.46 -7.98 -15.63
N ASP A 271 7.64 -6.68 -15.54
CA ASP A 271 6.97 -5.72 -16.43
C ASP A 271 7.35 -5.98 -17.88
N LYS A 272 8.65 -6.16 -18.14
CA LYS A 272 9.16 -6.49 -19.49
C LYS A 272 8.64 -7.84 -19.97
N LYS A 273 8.60 -8.84 -19.09
CA LYS A 273 8.08 -10.16 -19.42
C LYS A 273 6.60 -10.10 -19.76
N TYR A 274 5.81 -9.34 -19.00
CA TYR A 274 4.39 -9.08 -19.24
C TYR A 274 4.15 -8.38 -20.60
N LEU A 275 4.83 -7.28 -20.85
CA LEU A 275 4.69 -6.49 -22.07
C LEU A 275 5.15 -7.29 -23.31
N ASN A 276 6.30 -7.97 -23.23
CA ASN A 276 6.82 -8.80 -24.31
C ASN A 276 5.92 -10.01 -24.61
N LEU A 277 5.28 -10.59 -23.60
CA LEU A 277 4.35 -11.69 -23.80
C LEU A 277 3.18 -11.26 -24.70
N ILE A 278 2.53 -10.15 -24.35
CA ILE A 278 1.38 -9.65 -25.12
C ILE A 278 1.82 -9.26 -26.53
N LEU A 279 2.99 -8.62 -26.66
CA LEU A 279 3.51 -8.18 -27.94
C LEU A 279 3.85 -9.34 -28.88
N LYS A 280 4.68 -10.29 -28.39
CA LYS A 280 5.25 -11.35 -29.23
C LYS A 280 4.31 -12.52 -29.46
N ASN A 281 3.59 -12.94 -28.41
CA ASN A 281 2.78 -14.15 -28.47
C ASN A 281 1.35 -13.90 -28.91
N PHE A 282 0.83 -12.69 -28.66
CA PHE A 282 -0.55 -12.34 -28.98
C PHE A 282 -0.70 -11.24 -30.03
N SER A 283 0.39 -10.78 -30.64
CA SER A 283 0.37 -9.79 -31.75
C SER A 283 -0.50 -8.56 -31.43
N TRP A 284 -0.41 -8.07 -30.17
CA TRP A 284 -1.12 -6.91 -29.61
C TRP A 284 -2.64 -7.09 -29.41
N TRP A 285 -3.19 -8.25 -29.69
CA TRP A 285 -4.60 -8.55 -29.46
C TRP A 285 -4.93 -8.51 -27.97
N PRO A 286 -6.16 -8.17 -27.61
CA PRO A 286 -6.60 -8.23 -26.23
C PRO A 286 -6.44 -9.65 -25.64
N VAL A 287 -5.75 -9.75 -24.51
CA VAL A 287 -5.45 -11.02 -23.85
C VAL A 287 -6.14 -11.08 -22.49
N TRP A 288 -6.65 -12.24 -22.14
CA TRP A 288 -7.28 -12.46 -20.84
C TRP A 288 -6.24 -12.51 -19.73
N LEU A 289 -6.60 -11.99 -18.54
CA LEU A 289 -5.70 -11.95 -17.38
C LEU A 289 -5.16 -13.35 -17.03
N ASN A 290 -6.04 -14.35 -16.96
CA ASN A 290 -5.67 -15.73 -16.63
C ASN A 290 -4.66 -16.32 -17.63
N THR A 291 -4.79 -15.98 -18.92
CA THR A 291 -3.85 -16.40 -19.97
C THR A 291 -2.47 -15.78 -19.74
N ILE A 292 -2.43 -14.50 -19.41
CA ILE A 292 -1.17 -13.82 -19.08
C ILE A 292 -0.56 -14.44 -17.81
N ALA A 293 -1.35 -14.60 -16.74
CA ALA A 293 -0.93 -15.15 -15.48
C ALA A 293 -0.28 -16.55 -15.64
N SER A 294 -0.98 -17.43 -16.34
CA SER A 294 -0.49 -18.78 -16.64
C SER A 294 0.79 -18.77 -17.48
N SER A 295 0.89 -17.86 -18.47
CA SER A 295 2.04 -17.78 -19.38
C SER A 295 3.31 -17.25 -18.70
N ILE A 296 3.18 -16.37 -17.72
CA ILE A 296 4.32 -15.81 -16.97
C ILE A 296 4.57 -16.53 -15.65
N TRP A 297 3.75 -17.52 -15.29
CA TRP A 297 3.83 -18.30 -14.04
C TRP A 297 3.68 -17.42 -12.78
N GLU A 298 2.73 -16.50 -12.81
CA GLU A 298 2.40 -15.61 -11.70
C GLU A 298 0.91 -15.69 -11.37
N GLU A 299 0.54 -15.31 -10.14
CA GLU A 299 -0.87 -15.22 -9.75
C GLU A 299 -1.54 -14.00 -10.40
N GLU A 300 -2.82 -14.13 -10.74
CA GLU A 300 -3.62 -13.01 -11.30
C GLU A 300 -3.60 -11.78 -10.39
N SER A 301 -3.71 -11.99 -9.09
CA SER A 301 -3.62 -10.95 -8.06
C SER A 301 -2.28 -10.21 -8.10
N THR A 302 -1.17 -10.93 -8.31
CA THR A 302 0.15 -10.32 -8.45
C THR A 302 0.22 -9.42 -9.68
N ILE A 303 -0.37 -9.84 -10.79
CA ILE A 303 -0.39 -9.03 -12.00
C ILE A 303 -1.25 -7.78 -11.79
N GLU A 304 -2.49 -7.94 -11.29
CA GLU A 304 -3.40 -6.82 -11.08
C GLU A 304 -2.91 -5.81 -10.05
N ASP A 305 -2.31 -6.29 -8.97
CA ASP A 305 -1.93 -5.44 -7.85
C ASP A 305 -0.49 -4.92 -7.97
N VAL A 306 0.38 -5.54 -8.78
CA VAL A 306 1.82 -5.26 -8.78
C VAL A 306 2.36 -4.81 -10.13
N VAL A 307 1.92 -5.39 -11.23
CA VAL A 307 2.41 -5.07 -12.58
C VAL A 307 1.58 -3.99 -13.22
N GLU A 308 0.28 -4.24 -13.34
CA GLU A 308 -0.63 -3.39 -14.11
C GLU A 308 -0.74 -1.95 -13.64
N PRO A 309 -0.76 -1.63 -12.32
CA PRO A 309 -0.98 -0.25 -11.91
C PRO A 309 0.05 0.73 -12.42
N TYR A 310 1.32 0.31 -12.47
CA TYR A 310 2.37 1.14 -13.04
C TYR A 310 2.23 1.27 -14.55
N LEU A 311 2.03 0.16 -15.25
CA LEU A 311 1.90 0.12 -16.71
C LEU A 311 0.65 0.88 -17.20
N LEU A 312 -0.44 0.86 -16.45
CA LEU A 312 -1.64 1.67 -16.71
C LEU A 312 -1.35 3.16 -16.56
N GLN A 313 -0.60 3.54 -15.55
CA GLN A 313 -0.30 4.94 -15.27
C GLN A 313 0.61 5.58 -16.32
N ILE A 314 1.55 4.82 -16.88
CA ILE A 314 2.40 5.27 -17.99
C ILE A 314 1.77 5.02 -19.35
N TRP A 315 0.50 4.60 -19.38
CA TRP A 315 -0.26 4.35 -20.60
C TRP A 315 0.35 3.30 -21.53
N PHE A 316 1.06 2.31 -21.00
CA PHE A 316 1.61 1.22 -21.80
C PHE A 316 0.59 0.13 -22.07
N ILE A 317 -0.40 0.01 -21.20
CA ILE A 317 -1.50 -0.94 -21.33
C ILE A 317 -2.86 -0.28 -21.11
N GLU A 318 -3.88 -0.85 -21.72
CA GLU A 318 -5.29 -0.61 -21.45
C GLU A 318 -5.89 -1.84 -20.78
N ARG A 319 -6.80 -1.61 -19.82
CA ARG A 319 -7.46 -2.66 -19.05
C ARG A 319 -8.98 -2.57 -19.17
N SER A 320 -9.60 -3.69 -19.49
CA SER A 320 -11.03 -3.94 -19.29
C SER A 320 -11.23 -4.95 -18.14
N PRO A 321 -12.47 -5.21 -17.70
CA PRO A 321 -12.71 -6.24 -16.68
C PRO A 321 -12.18 -7.62 -17.05
N ARG A 322 -12.08 -7.93 -18.33
CA ARG A 322 -11.73 -9.28 -18.82
C ARG A 322 -10.42 -9.35 -19.58
N TRP A 323 -10.02 -8.33 -20.31
CA TRP A 323 -8.87 -8.35 -21.21
C TRP A 323 -7.91 -7.16 -21.00
N ARG A 324 -6.68 -7.35 -21.45
CA ARG A 324 -5.57 -6.40 -21.43
C ARG A 324 -5.03 -6.23 -22.83
N LYS A 325 -4.66 -5.01 -23.17
CA LYS A 325 -4.14 -4.65 -24.48
C LYS A 325 -2.96 -3.70 -24.32
N ILE A 326 -1.96 -3.86 -25.16
CA ILE A 326 -0.83 -2.91 -25.28
C ILE A 326 -1.28 -1.69 -26.07
N THR A 327 -0.82 -0.52 -25.65
CA THR A 327 -1.05 0.74 -26.36
C THR A 327 0.02 1.02 -27.41
N GLY A 328 -0.25 1.98 -28.32
CA GLY A 328 0.72 2.44 -29.30
C GLY A 328 1.97 3.06 -28.67
N ILE A 329 1.85 3.66 -27.49
CA ILE A 329 2.99 4.30 -26.78
C ILE A 329 4.12 3.30 -26.49
N TRP A 330 3.79 2.08 -26.07
CA TRP A 330 4.79 1.03 -25.85
C TRP A 330 5.44 0.58 -27.16
N ILE A 331 4.66 0.49 -28.24
CA ILE A 331 5.17 0.08 -29.55
C ILE A 331 6.16 1.12 -30.08
N ASP A 332 5.82 2.41 -29.98
CA ASP A 332 6.67 3.52 -30.38
C ASP A 332 7.99 3.55 -29.57
N TYR A 333 7.94 3.15 -28.31
CA TYR A 333 9.13 3.03 -27.48
C TYR A 333 10.08 1.91 -27.94
N LEU A 334 9.53 0.76 -28.32
CA LEU A 334 10.35 -0.38 -28.80
C LEU A 334 10.98 -0.15 -30.19
N THR A 335 10.43 0.78 -30.96
CA THR A 335 10.92 1.09 -32.30
C THR A 335 11.98 2.20 -32.33
N LYS A 336 12.20 2.87 -31.19
CA LYS A 336 13.28 3.81 -30.97
C LYS A 336 14.52 3.12 -30.42
#